data_be1d8fcbe8b56705f5b20effb2142595
#
_entry.id   be1d8fcbe8b56705f5b20effb2142595
#
_cell.length_a   1.000
_cell.length_b   1.000
_cell.length_c   1.000
_cell.angle_alpha   90.00
_cell.angle_beta   90.00
_cell.angle_gamma   90.00
#
_symmetry.space_group_name_H-M   'P 1'
#
loop_
_entity.id
_entity.type
_entity.pdbx_description
1 polymer ?
#
loop_
_entity_poly.entity_id
_entity_poly.type
_entity_poly.pdbx_seq_one_letter_code
_entity_poly.pdbx_strand_id
1 'polypeptide(L)'
;MENIRKTTLEMHTLLLCADVQFLGITRTVLNQLQVAPKIVNNCDAALAMIQEHEFDVIIVDWREIENLGDFLGAVRRSKRNQECVLVAIMRDLLDLRQAFAAGVHFLIHKPASAVQIERCLRAAYCATVVRRRKQHREVVKVVASITTRTQPFGKAVVVNLSEGGVGLKMDQDLVTVSPSAGEEVHLRFALPETGTMLHTTGRVAWTTARACGIQFSYIPEDERLAFEQWLTGCVERSLAELSERMRAVCA
;
A
#
# COMPACT_ATOMS: atom_id res chain seq x y z
N MET A 1 -10.16 -23.02 14.63
CA MET A 1 -9.77 -22.77 13.23
C MET A 1 -10.01 -21.29 12.96
N GLU A 2 -9.04 -20.46 13.25
CA GLU A 2 -9.12 -19.01 13.06
C GLU A 2 -8.80 -18.68 11.61
N ASN A 3 -9.75 -18.04 10.96
CA ASN A 3 -9.67 -17.59 9.57
C ASN A 3 -8.51 -16.57 9.41
N ILE A 4 -7.38 -17.03 8.94
CA ILE A 4 -6.29 -16.17 8.47
C ILE A 4 -6.83 -15.48 7.21
N ARG A 5 -7.33 -14.27 7.37
CA ARG A 5 -7.69 -13.39 6.23
C ARG A 5 -6.41 -13.08 5.46
N LYS A 6 -6.15 -13.84 4.40
CA LYS A 6 -5.18 -13.45 3.36
C LYS A 6 -5.61 -12.08 2.84
N THR A 7 -4.84 -11.08 3.12
CA THR A 7 -5.07 -9.72 2.60
C THR A 7 -4.73 -9.73 1.11
N THR A 8 -5.73 -9.97 0.30
CA THR A 8 -5.62 -9.92 -1.16
C THR A 8 -5.49 -8.45 -1.57
N LEU A 9 -4.44 -8.10 -2.26
CA LEU A 9 -4.17 -6.75 -2.77
C LEU A 9 -5.06 -6.46 -4.01
N GLU A 10 -6.35 -6.26 -3.82
CA GLU A 10 -7.21 -5.71 -4.88
C GLU A 10 -6.86 -4.23 -5.09
N MET A 11 -6.66 -3.82 -6.35
CA MET A 11 -6.41 -2.42 -6.71
C MET A 11 -7.74 -1.69 -6.84
N HIS A 12 -8.12 -0.98 -5.80
CA HIS A 12 -9.35 -0.21 -5.78
C HIS A 12 -9.17 1.08 -6.56
N THR A 13 -9.87 1.21 -7.67
CA THR A 13 -9.78 2.35 -8.57
C THR A 13 -11.11 3.06 -8.69
N LEU A 14 -11.11 4.39 -8.50
CA LEU A 14 -12.24 5.28 -8.81
C LEU A 14 -11.94 6.02 -10.11
N LEU A 15 -12.90 6.06 -11.03
CA LEU A 15 -12.83 6.81 -12.27
C LEU A 15 -13.98 7.81 -12.36
N LEU A 16 -13.69 9.09 -12.23
CA LEU A 16 -14.61 10.18 -12.46
C LEU A 16 -14.43 10.71 -13.89
N CYS A 17 -15.35 10.42 -14.77
CA CYS A 17 -15.34 10.89 -16.16
C CYS A 17 -16.72 10.75 -16.78
N ALA A 18 -17.23 11.80 -17.44
CA ALA A 18 -18.50 11.77 -18.19
C ALA A 18 -18.28 11.60 -19.71
N ASP A 19 -17.06 11.70 -20.21
CA ASP A 19 -16.72 11.53 -21.64
C ASP A 19 -16.82 10.05 -22.05
N VAL A 20 -17.92 9.69 -22.71
CA VAL A 20 -18.26 8.31 -23.10
C VAL A 20 -17.19 7.66 -23.98
N GLN A 21 -16.60 8.43 -24.92
CA GLN A 21 -15.56 7.89 -25.83
C GLN A 21 -14.28 7.58 -25.06
N PHE A 22 -13.85 8.51 -24.19
CA PHE A 22 -12.68 8.32 -23.37
C PHE A 22 -12.88 7.19 -22.35
N LEU A 23 -14.07 7.08 -21.77
CA LEU A 23 -14.46 5.98 -20.88
C LEU A 23 -14.34 4.62 -21.59
N GLY A 24 -14.80 4.50 -22.82
CA GLY A 24 -14.71 3.26 -23.59
C GLY A 24 -13.28 2.76 -23.74
N ILE A 25 -12.36 3.66 -24.12
CA ILE A 25 -10.93 3.33 -24.28
C ILE A 25 -10.31 3.01 -22.90
N THR A 26 -10.56 3.84 -21.90
CA THR A 26 -9.97 3.67 -20.57
C THR A 26 -10.46 2.38 -19.92
N ARG A 27 -11.73 2.04 -20.05
CA ARG A 27 -12.31 0.79 -19.54
C ARG A 27 -11.68 -0.44 -20.19
N THR A 28 -11.44 -0.40 -21.50
CA THR A 28 -10.74 -1.47 -22.22
C THR A 28 -9.33 -1.67 -21.66
N VAL A 29 -8.59 -0.57 -21.46
CA VAL A 29 -7.24 -0.62 -20.88
C VAL A 29 -7.27 -1.14 -19.44
N LEU A 30 -8.19 -0.66 -18.60
CA LEU A 30 -8.33 -1.13 -17.22
C LEU A 30 -8.67 -2.62 -17.15
N ASN A 31 -9.55 -3.11 -18.03
CA ASN A 31 -9.86 -4.54 -18.13
C ASN A 31 -8.63 -5.37 -18.53
N GLN A 32 -7.81 -4.87 -19.47
CA GLN A 32 -6.54 -5.53 -19.84
C GLN A 32 -5.54 -5.58 -18.66
N LEU A 33 -5.58 -4.55 -17.80
CA LEU A 33 -4.81 -4.50 -16.57
C LEU A 33 -5.47 -5.27 -15.41
N GLN A 34 -6.60 -5.94 -15.67
CA GLN A 34 -7.38 -6.70 -14.69
C GLN A 34 -7.87 -5.86 -13.50
N VAL A 35 -8.16 -4.59 -13.75
CA VAL A 35 -8.69 -3.65 -12.76
C VAL A 35 -10.15 -3.35 -13.06
N ALA A 36 -11.02 -3.57 -12.08
CA ALA A 36 -12.44 -3.21 -12.14
C ALA A 36 -12.66 -1.85 -11.45
N PRO A 37 -12.73 -0.73 -12.19
CA PRO A 37 -12.92 0.58 -11.57
C PRO A 37 -14.36 0.77 -11.12
N LYS A 38 -14.56 1.51 -10.02
CA LYS A 38 -15.83 2.17 -9.75
C LYS A 38 -15.90 3.42 -10.61
N ILE A 39 -16.92 3.50 -11.47
CA ILE A 39 -17.07 4.61 -12.43
C ILE A 39 -18.20 5.52 -11.95
N VAL A 40 -17.92 6.81 -11.90
CA VAL A 40 -18.90 7.87 -11.61
C VAL A 40 -18.77 8.99 -12.65
N ASN A 41 -19.85 9.73 -12.87
CA ASN A 41 -19.93 10.74 -13.92
C ASN A 41 -20.09 12.17 -13.38
N ASN A 42 -20.08 12.36 -12.07
CA ASN A 42 -20.14 13.67 -11.44
C ASN A 42 -19.35 13.72 -10.13
N CYS A 43 -19.04 14.92 -9.69
CA CYS A 43 -18.20 15.21 -8.54
C CYS A 43 -18.85 14.73 -7.22
N ASP A 44 -20.15 14.93 -7.04
CA ASP A 44 -20.86 14.57 -5.80
C ASP A 44 -20.83 13.07 -5.57
N ALA A 45 -21.09 12.28 -6.61
CA ALA A 45 -20.99 10.83 -6.54
C ALA A 45 -19.54 10.39 -6.22
N ALA A 46 -18.54 11.05 -6.79
CA ALA A 46 -17.14 10.76 -6.48
C ALA A 46 -16.81 11.07 -5.02
N LEU A 47 -17.27 12.20 -4.48
CA LEU A 47 -17.06 12.59 -3.08
C LEU A 47 -17.74 11.61 -2.11
N ALA A 48 -18.98 11.19 -2.40
CA ALA A 48 -19.66 10.18 -1.62
C ALA A 48 -18.86 8.87 -1.57
N MET A 49 -18.37 8.40 -2.72
CA MET A 49 -17.56 7.19 -2.79
C MET A 49 -16.24 7.31 -2.01
N ILE A 50 -15.59 8.48 -2.04
CA ILE A 50 -14.32 8.75 -1.31
C ILE A 50 -14.54 8.71 0.21
N GLN A 51 -15.72 9.09 0.70
CA GLN A 51 -16.04 9.04 2.11
C GLN A 51 -16.27 7.60 2.60
N GLU A 52 -16.91 6.77 1.78
CA GLU A 52 -17.31 5.41 2.15
C GLU A 52 -16.25 4.35 1.88
N HIS A 53 -15.46 4.54 0.83
CA HIS A 53 -14.53 3.53 0.32
C HIS A 53 -13.08 4.01 0.32
N GLU A 54 -12.18 3.04 0.40
CA GLU A 54 -10.74 3.23 0.19
C GLU A 54 -10.39 2.97 -1.27
N PHE A 55 -9.59 3.87 -1.85
CA PHE A 55 -9.08 3.76 -3.22
C PHE A 55 -7.56 3.88 -3.24
N ASP A 56 -6.94 3.10 -4.09
CA ASP A 56 -5.51 3.16 -4.37
C ASP A 56 -5.18 4.20 -5.42
N VAL A 57 -6.04 4.24 -6.45
CA VAL A 57 -5.91 5.14 -7.58
C VAL A 57 -7.24 5.85 -7.79
N ILE A 58 -7.20 7.17 -7.86
CA ILE A 58 -8.34 7.99 -8.23
C ILE A 58 -7.99 8.69 -9.55
N ILE A 59 -8.76 8.40 -10.59
CA ILE A 59 -8.62 8.95 -11.93
C ILE A 59 -9.74 9.95 -12.12
N VAL A 60 -9.41 11.21 -12.41
CA VAL A 60 -10.39 12.28 -12.53
C VAL A 60 -10.27 13.03 -13.83
N ASP A 61 -11.38 13.22 -14.53
CA ASP A 61 -11.45 14.20 -15.61
C ASP A 61 -11.53 15.60 -14.98
N TRP A 62 -10.51 16.41 -15.26
CA TRP A 62 -10.35 17.75 -14.68
C TRP A 62 -11.55 18.67 -14.92
N ARG A 63 -12.28 18.43 -16.01
CA ARG A 63 -13.47 19.21 -16.36
C ARG A 63 -14.70 18.89 -15.52
N GLU A 64 -14.75 17.69 -14.94
CA GLU A 64 -15.87 17.26 -14.11
C GLU A 64 -15.77 17.80 -12.67
N ILE A 65 -14.74 18.59 -12.38
CA ILE A 65 -14.50 19.15 -11.07
C ILE A 65 -14.70 20.67 -11.12
N GLU A 66 -15.86 21.13 -10.64
CA GLU A 66 -16.16 22.56 -10.57
C GLU A 66 -15.27 23.28 -9.55
N ASN A 67 -15.07 22.68 -8.38
CA ASN A 67 -14.19 23.21 -7.34
C ASN A 67 -13.11 22.20 -6.97
N LEU A 68 -11.99 22.33 -7.68
CA LEU A 68 -10.84 21.44 -7.53
C LEU A 68 -10.26 21.45 -6.11
N GLY A 69 -10.16 22.63 -5.50
CA GLY A 69 -9.61 22.76 -4.14
C GLY A 69 -10.40 21.98 -3.12
N ASP A 70 -11.72 22.02 -3.20
CA ASP A 70 -12.61 21.28 -2.30
C ASP A 70 -12.55 19.79 -2.55
N PHE A 71 -12.56 19.36 -3.82
CA PHE A 71 -12.44 17.93 -4.17
C PHE A 71 -11.13 17.34 -3.67
N LEU A 72 -10.00 17.93 -4.03
CA LEU A 72 -8.69 17.45 -3.60
C LEU A 72 -8.50 17.59 -2.09
N GLY A 73 -9.04 18.65 -1.49
CA GLY A 73 -9.11 18.80 -0.04
C GLY A 73 -9.90 17.68 0.63
N ALA A 74 -11.01 17.24 0.05
CA ALA A 74 -11.79 16.10 0.56
C ALA A 74 -11.01 14.80 0.46
N VAL A 75 -10.35 14.54 -0.68
CA VAL A 75 -9.47 13.36 -0.86
C VAL A 75 -8.37 13.35 0.20
N ARG A 76 -7.67 14.46 0.40
CA ARG A 76 -6.53 14.56 1.33
C ARG A 76 -6.94 14.56 2.80
N ARG A 77 -8.14 15.03 3.14
CA ARG A 77 -8.69 14.94 4.51
C ARG A 77 -9.26 13.55 4.83
N SER A 78 -9.57 12.74 3.82
CA SER A 78 -10.02 11.37 4.03
C SER A 78 -8.88 10.51 4.58
N LYS A 79 -9.02 10.00 5.80
CA LYS A 79 -8.03 9.11 6.44
C LYS A 79 -7.72 7.87 5.59
N ARG A 80 -8.67 7.45 4.73
CA ARG A 80 -8.53 6.27 3.87
C ARG A 80 -7.85 6.58 2.54
N ASN A 81 -8.05 7.81 2.02
CA ASN A 81 -7.66 8.19 0.66
C ASN A 81 -6.56 9.26 0.60
N GLN A 82 -6.08 9.76 1.76
CA GLN A 82 -5.07 10.84 1.81
C GLN A 82 -3.79 10.53 1.03
N GLU A 83 -3.45 9.26 0.90
CA GLU A 83 -2.24 8.81 0.22
C GLU A 83 -2.52 8.14 -1.14
N CYS A 84 -3.77 8.16 -1.64
CA CYS A 84 -4.10 7.58 -2.94
C CYS A 84 -3.30 8.23 -4.07
N VAL A 85 -3.04 7.47 -5.12
CA VAL A 85 -2.43 7.99 -6.34
C VAL A 85 -3.49 8.72 -7.16
N LEU A 86 -3.26 10.00 -7.44
CA LEU A 86 -4.15 10.83 -8.26
C LEU A 86 -3.65 10.88 -9.70
N VAL A 87 -4.54 10.55 -10.63
CA VAL A 87 -4.33 10.67 -12.08
C VAL A 87 -5.33 11.67 -12.62
N ALA A 88 -4.87 12.76 -13.22
CA ALA A 88 -5.74 13.74 -13.87
C ALA A 88 -5.85 13.48 -15.38
N ILE A 89 -7.06 13.60 -15.92
CA ILE A 89 -7.33 13.62 -17.36
C ILE A 89 -7.56 15.08 -17.74
N MET A 90 -6.74 15.63 -18.63
CA MET A 90 -6.77 17.04 -18.98
C MET A 90 -6.74 17.23 -20.50
N ARG A 91 -7.34 18.34 -20.98
CA ARG A 91 -7.24 18.80 -22.37
C ARG A 91 -6.32 19.99 -22.52
N ASP A 92 -6.29 20.83 -21.48
CA ASP A 92 -5.50 22.04 -21.48
C ASP A 92 -4.28 21.86 -20.57
N LEU A 93 -3.11 22.26 -21.08
CA LEU A 93 -1.86 22.23 -20.32
C LEU A 93 -1.64 23.50 -19.48
N LEU A 94 -2.50 24.51 -19.62
CA LEU A 94 -2.42 25.75 -18.81
C LEU A 94 -2.58 25.45 -17.32
N ASP A 95 -3.39 24.45 -16.97
CA ASP A 95 -3.66 24.06 -15.60
C ASP A 95 -2.63 23.06 -15.03
N LEU A 96 -1.60 22.71 -15.80
CA LEU A 96 -0.62 21.67 -15.42
C LEU A 96 0.08 21.97 -14.09
N ARG A 97 0.50 23.22 -13.89
CA ARG A 97 1.14 23.64 -12.64
C ARG A 97 0.20 23.52 -11.45
N GLN A 98 -1.05 23.92 -11.66
CA GLN A 98 -2.09 23.83 -10.63
C GLN A 98 -2.38 22.38 -10.28
N ALA A 99 -2.48 21.49 -11.26
CA ALA A 99 -2.70 20.07 -11.04
C ALA A 99 -1.60 19.43 -10.17
N PHE A 100 -0.33 19.67 -10.51
CA PHE A 100 0.79 19.13 -9.71
C PHE A 100 0.90 19.79 -8.33
N ALA A 101 0.68 21.10 -8.23
CA ALA A 101 0.65 21.81 -6.95
C ALA A 101 -0.48 21.28 -6.04
N ALA A 102 -1.58 20.82 -6.62
CA ALA A 102 -2.70 20.19 -5.93
C ALA A 102 -2.49 18.69 -5.59
N GLY A 103 -1.31 18.14 -5.92
CA GLY A 103 -0.93 16.78 -5.56
C GLY A 103 -1.36 15.70 -6.56
N VAL A 104 -1.60 16.05 -7.81
CA VAL A 104 -1.74 15.08 -8.91
C VAL A 104 -0.38 14.45 -9.18
N HIS A 105 -0.36 13.11 -9.30
CA HIS A 105 0.87 12.35 -9.51
C HIS A 105 1.14 12.04 -10.98
N PHE A 106 0.09 11.78 -11.74
CA PHE A 106 0.16 11.42 -13.16
C PHE A 106 -0.89 12.16 -13.97
N LEU A 107 -0.61 12.32 -15.25
CA LEU A 107 -1.47 13.07 -16.15
C LEU A 107 -1.71 12.30 -17.44
N ILE A 108 -2.97 12.29 -17.89
CA ILE A 108 -3.38 11.81 -19.20
C ILE A 108 -3.89 13.03 -20.00
N HIS A 109 -3.17 13.40 -21.07
CA HIS A 109 -3.58 14.52 -21.92
C HIS A 109 -4.50 14.01 -23.03
N LYS A 110 -5.68 14.61 -23.17
CA LYS A 110 -6.63 14.35 -24.27
C LYS A 110 -6.27 15.18 -25.52
N PRO A 111 -6.36 14.57 -26.73
CA PRO A 111 -6.74 13.20 -27.03
C PRO A 111 -5.63 12.22 -26.67
N ALA A 112 -5.98 11.06 -26.08
CA ALA A 112 -5.02 10.05 -25.69
C ALA A 112 -5.33 8.71 -26.37
N SER A 113 -4.30 8.05 -26.88
CA SER A 113 -4.38 6.69 -27.39
C SER A 113 -4.43 5.66 -26.24
N ALA A 114 -4.92 4.46 -26.51
CA ALA A 114 -4.93 3.36 -25.54
C ALA A 114 -3.53 3.10 -24.96
N VAL A 115 -2.49 3.18 -25.79
CA VAL A 115 -1.09 2.98 -25.34
C VAL A 115 -0.64 4.06 -24.35
N GLN A 116 -1.02 5.31 -24.56
CA GLN A 116 -0.68 6.39 -23.64
C GLN A 116 -1.42 6.24 -22.30
N ILE A 117 -2.70 5.88 -22.36
CA ILE A 117 -3.50 5.60 -21.16
C ILE A 117 -2.89 4.42 -20.41
N GLU A 118 -2.57 3.32 -21.09
CA GLU A 118 -1.95 2.14 -20.48
C GLU A 118 -0.63 2.47 -19.78
N ARG A 119 0.27 3.20 -20.44
CA ARG A 119 1.55 3.61 -19.85
C ARG A 119 1.35 4.43 -18.58
N CYS A 120 0.44 5.40 -18.60
CA CYS A 120 0.13 6.23 -17.44
C CYS A 120 -0.44 5.40 -16.29
N LEU A 121 -1.41 4.52 -16.56
CA LEU A 121 -2.02 3.67 -15.55
C LEU A 121 -1.04 2.66 -14.98
N ARG A 122 -0.19 2.03 -15.80
CA ARG A 122 0.88 1.16 -15.30
C ARG A 122 1.81 1.91 -14.34
N ALA A 123 2.23 3.14 -14.69
CA ALA A 123 3.06 3.96 -13.80
C ALA A 123 2.34 4.29 -12.49
N ALA A 124 1.04 4.63 -12.53
CA ALA A 124 0.24 4.90 -11.35
C ALA A 124 0.11 3.66 -10.45
N TYR A 125 -0.11 2.48 -11.04
CA TYR A 125 -0.17 1.23 -10.27
C TYR A 125 1.19 0.82 -9.69
N CYS A 126 2.29 1.01 -10.43
CA CYS A 126 3.63 0.81 -9.87
C CYS A 126 3.88 1.74 -8.66
N ALA A 127 3.49 3.01 -8.75
CA ALA A 127 3.60 3.95 -7.62
C ALA A 127 2.74 3.50 -6.42
N THR A 128 1.55 2.95 -6.68
CA THR A 128 0.69 2.37 -5.64
C THR A 128 1.33 1.15 -4.98
N VAL A 129 1.93 0.25 -5.77
CA VAL A 129 2.64 -0.93 -5.23
C VAL A 129 3.79 -0.50 -4.33
N VAL A 130 4.61 0.45 -4.78
CA VAL A 130 5.72 1.00 -3.98
C VAL A 130 5.22 1.60 -2.66
N ARG A 131 4.11 2.35 -2.72
CA ARG A 131 3.49 2.91 -1.52
C ARG A 131 2.94 1.83 -0.59
N ARG A 132 2.18 0.87 -1.15
CA ARG A 132 1.63 -0.25 -0.37
C ARG A 132 2.73 -1.11 0.23
N ARG A 133 3.90 -1.25 -0.43
CA ARG A 133 5.05 -1.94 0.14
C ARG A 133 5.47 -1.31 1.47
N LYS A 134 5.48 0.02 1.56
CA LYS A 134 5.79 0.74 2.80
C LYS A 134 4.75 0.47 3.91
N GLN A 135 3.50 0.21 3.54
CA GLN A 135 2.39 -0.08 4.45
C GLN A 135 2.09 -1.58 4.55
N HIS A 136 2.60 -2.38 3.59
CA HIS A 136 2.37 -3.82 3.54
C HIS A 136 2.93 -4.49 4.80
N ARG A 137 2.11 -5.36 5.38
CA ARG A 137 2.48 -6.19 6.52
C ARG A 137 2.35 -7.65 6.13
N GLU A 138 3.48 -8.27 5.80
CA GLU A 138 3.49 -9.70 5.51
C GLU A 138 3.26 -10.49 6.79
N VAL A 139 2.30 -11.41 6.76
CA VAL A 139 2.02 -12.30 7.89
C VAL A 139 3.05 -13.41 7.88
N VAL A 140 3.85 -13.49 8.94
CA VAL A 140 4.92 -14.47 9.09
C VAL A 140 4.81 -15.19 10.42
N LYS A 141 5.54 -16.28 10.57
CA LYS A 141 5.66 -16.99 11.85
C LYS A 141 7.08 -17.49 12.02
N VAL A 142 7.93 -16.63 12.54
CA VAL A 142 9.34 -16.97 12.81
C VAL A 142 9.72 -16.60 14.24
N VAL A 143 10.63 -17.33 14.83
CA VAL A 143 11.14 -17.03 16.16
C VAL A 143 12.22 -15.97 16.05
N ALA A 144 12.10 -14.92 16.84
CA ALA A 144 13.09 -13.87 17.00
C ALA A 144 13.75 -13.93 18.36
N SER A 145 15.04 -13.65 18.39
CA SER A 145 15.72 -13.26 19.63
C SER A 145 15.52 -11.78 19.85
N ILE A 146 15.16 -11.39 21.06
CA ILE A 146 14.99 -10.01 21.47
C ILE A 146 15.91 -9.69 22.63
N THR A 147 16.59 -8.56 22.55
CA THR A 147 17.45 -8.04 23.61
C THR A 147 17.00 -6.61 23.91
N THR A 148 16.78 -6.32 25.18
CA THR A 148 16.49 -4.96 25.66
C THR A 148 17.62 -4.48 26.56
N ARG A 149 17.57 -3.19 26.93
CA ARG A 149 18.56 -2.60 27.82
C ARG A 149 18.50 -3.20 29.23
N THR A 150 17.34 -3.63 29.65
CA THR A 150 17.09 -4.16 31.00
C THR A 150 17.17 -5.69 31.07
N GLN A 151 16.97 -6.36 29.95
CA GLN A 151 16.94 -7.81 29.86
C GLN A 151 17.78 -8.30 28.67
N PRO A 152 18.89 -8.99 28.91
CA PRO A 152 19.88 -9.29 27.88
C PRO A 152 19.45 -10.36 26.89
N PHE A 153 18.37 -11.12 27.14
CA PHE A 153 17.95 -12.18 26.23
C PHE A 153 16.50 -12.63 26.43
N GLY A 154 15.77 -12.67 25.33
CA GLY A 154 14.42 -13.25 25.28
C GLY A 154 14.09 -13.78 23.90
N LYS A 155 12.99 -14.53 23.80
CA LYS A 155 12.44 -15.02 22.53
C LYS A 155 11.03 -14.50 22.35
N ALA A 156 10.67 -14.17 21.10
CA ALA A 156 9.32 -13.80 20.69
C ALA A 156 9.01 -14.40 19.32
N VAL A 157 7.75 -14.44 18.95
CA VAL A 157 7.33 -14.87 17.62
C VAL A 157 6.99 -13.64 16.78
N VAL A 158 7.71 -13.45 15.68
CA VAL A 158 7.35 -12.47 14.66
C VAL A 158 6.06 -12.94 14.00
N VAL A 159 5.02 -12.12 14.03
CA VAL A 159 3.71 -12.43 13.46
C VAL A 159 3.38 -11.62 12.23
N ASN A 160 4.02 -10.47 12.07
CA ASN A 160 3.97 -9.69 10.84
C ASN A 160 5.23 -8.84 10.68
N LEU A 161 5.52 -8.50 9.42
CA LEU A 161 6.71 -7.77 9.04
C LEU A 161 6.36 -6.76 7.95
N SER A 162 6.86 -5.53 8.09
CA SER A 162 6.69 -4.45 7.13
C SER A 162 8.01 -3.69 6.96
N GLU A 163 8.14 -2.84 5.94
CA GLU A 163 9.34 -2.03 5.72
C GLU A 163 9.74 -1.22 6.96
N GLY A 164 8.76 -0.69 7.70
CA GLY A 164 9.00 0.18 8.86
C GLY A 164 9.01 -0.52 10.21
N GLY A 165 8.73 -1.83 10.29
CA GLY A 165 8.66 -2.47 11.60
C GLY A 165 8.10 -3.87 11.62
N VAL A 166 8.02 -4.41 12.83
CA VAL A 166 7.64 -5.80 13.10
C VAL A 166 6.62 -5.89 14.23
N GLY A 167 5.65 -6.78 14.07
CA GLY A 167 4.75 -7.21 15.13
C GLY A 167 5.24 -8.49 15.78
N LEU A 168 5.36 -8.48 17.09
CA LEU A 168 5.78 -9.62 17.89
C LEU A 168 4.63 -10.13 18.75
N LYS A 169 4.48 -11.44 18.82
CA LYS A 169 3.65 -12.11 19.81
C LYS A 169 4.56 -12.64 20.92
N MET A 170 4.20 -12.28 22.13
CA MET A 170 4.86 -12.74 23.34
C MET A 170 4.21 -14.05 23.75
N ASP A 171 4.97 -15.14 23.73
CA ASP A 171 4.49 -16.45 24.19
C ASP A 171 4.91 -16.62 25.65
N GLN A 172 3.96 -16.92 26.53
CA GLN A 172 4.21 -17.05 27.97
C GLN A 172 5.22 -18.15 28.30
N ASP A 173 5.32 -19.15 27.43
CA ASP A 173 6.26 -20.28 27.60
C ASP A 173 7.67 -19.98 27.07
N LEU A 174 7.83 -18.94 26.25
CA LEU A 174 9.08 -18.58 25.56
C LEU A 174 9.67 -17.24 25.97
N VAL A 175 8.90 -16.40 26.68
CA VAL A 175 9.25 -14.99 26.89
C VAL A 175 9.44 -14.67 28.37
N THR A 176 10.67 -14.29 28.67
CA THR A 176 11.03 -13.63 29.95
C THR A 176 11.07 -12.10 29.83
N VAL A 177 10.81 -11.55 28.64
CA VAL A 177 10.99 -10.12 28.31
C VAL A 177 9.66 -9.47 27.97
N SER A 178 9.28 -8.42 28.68
CA SER A 178 8.14 -7.55 28.38
C SER A 178 8.67 -6.13 28.14
N PRO A 179 9.01 -5.78 26.90
CA PRO A 179 9.58 -4.45 26.60
C PRO A 179 8.52 -3.36 26.82
N SER A 180 8.95 -2.23 27.35
CA SER A 180 8.11 -1.07 27.60
C SER A 180 7.96 -0.20 26.36
N ALA A 181 6.83 0.52 26.21
CA ALA A 181 6.65 1.47 25.12
C ALA A 181 7.78 2.54 25.13
N GLY A 182 8.35 2.81 23.94
CA GLY A 182 9.48 3.72 23.78
C GLY A 182 10.85 3.10 24.05
N GLU A 183 10.94 1.88 24.57
CA GLU A 183 12.21 1.19 24.85
C GLU A 183 12.90 0.80 23.53
N GLU A 184 14.23 0.92 23.52
CA GLU A 184 15.07 0.44 22.41
C GLU A 184 15.31 -1.06 22.55
N VAL A 185 15.14 -1.76 21.45
CA VAL A 185 15.31 -3.22 21.38
C VAL A 185 16.15 -3.64 20.18
N HIS A 186 16.92 -4.69 20.36
CA HIS A 186 17.66 -5.35 19.29
C HIS A 186 16.97 -6.68 18.97
N LEU A 187 16.72 -6.91 17.70
CA LEU A 187 16.05 -8.11 17.20
C LEU A 187 16.97 -8.87 16.25
N ARG A 188 16.86 -10.19 16.32
CA ARG A 188 17.50 -11.10 15.38
C ARG A 188 16.54 -12.21 14.99
N PHE A 189 16.27 -12.37 13.69
CA PHE A 189 15.40 -13.42 13.16
C PHE A 189 15.75 -13.74 11.72
N ALA A 190 15.36 -14.94 11.26
CA ALA A 190 15.53 -15.33 9.86
C ALA A 190 14.33 -14.84 9.03
N LEU A 191 14.59 -14.29 7.85
CA LEU A 191 13.54 -14.01 6.87
C LEU A 191 12.94 -15.34 6.36
N PRO A 192 11.62 -15.46 6.28
CA PRO A 192 10.98 -16.64 5.71
C PRO A 192 11.50 -16.96 4.31
N GLU A 193 11.48 -18.23 3.95
CA GLU A 193 11.87 -18.75 2.63
C GLU A 193 13.35 -18.59 2.26
N THR A 194 13.96 -17.44 2.55
CA THR A 194 15.37 -17.17 2.20
C THR A 194 16.33 -17.65 3.29
N GLY A 195 15.89 -17.71 4.54
CA GLY A 195 16.73 -18.01 5.69
C GLY A 195 17.77 -16.92 6.02
N THR A 196 17.75 -15.80 5.29
CA THR A 196 18.65 -14.66 5.55
C THR A 196 18.40 -14.12 6.95
N MET A 197 19.46 -14.03 7.75
CA MET A 197 19.36 -13.44 9.10
C MET A 197 19.23 -11.92 9.01
N LEU A 198 18.25 -11.40 9.72
CA LEU A 198 18.05 -9.97 9.88
C LEU A 198 18.40 -9.56 11.31
N HIS A 199 19.32 -8.59 11.43
CA HIS A 199 19.66 -7.93 12.67
C HIS A 199 19.13 -6.51 12.62
N THR A 200 18.31 -6.12 13.57
CA THR A 200 17.71 -4.78 13.53
C THR A 200 17.63 -4.19 14.93
N THR A 201 17.79 -2.89 14.98
CA THR A 201 17.47 -2.09 16.17
C THR A 201 16.18 -1.35 15.92
N GLY A 202 15.33 -1.28 16.91
CA GLY A 202 14.05 -0.59 16.82
C GLY A 202 13.60 -0.04 18.17
N ARG A 203 12.48 0.67 18.10
CA ARG A 203 11.83 1.24 19.29
C ARG A 203 10.44 0.65 19.42
N VAL A 204 10.06 0.27 20.62
CA VAL A 204 8.73 -0.24 20.93
C VAL A 204 7.71 0.87 20.70
N ALA A 205 6.88 0.72 19.66
CA ALA A 205 5.83 1.69 19.32
C ALA A 205 4.59 1.51 20.19
N TRP A 206 4.23 0.27 20.48
CA TRP A 206 3.12 -0.09 21.35
C TRP A 206 3.37 -1.47 21.98
N THR A 207 2.78 -1.71 23.13
CA THR A 207 2.84 -3.00 23.81
C THR A 207 1.51 -3.32 24.49
N THR A 208 1.23 -4.61 24.58
CA THR A 208 0.12 -5.21 25.34
C THR A 208 0.66 -6.40 26.14
N ALA A 209 -0.17 -7.03 26.95
CA ALA A 209 0.23 -8.22 27.72
C ALA A 209 0.75 -9.39 26.86
N ARG A 210 0.39 -9.44 25.57
CA ARG A 210 0.69 -10.61 24.71
C ARG A 210 1.33 -10.25 23.35
N ALA A 211 1.50 -8.98 23.06
CA ALA A 211 2.03 -8.54 21.77
C ALA A 211 2.68 -7.16 21.88
N CYS A 212 3.65 -6.88 21.02
CA CYS A 212 4.18 -5.54 20.85
C CYS A 212 4.49 -5.26 19.38
N GLY A 213 4.45 -3.98 19.02
CA GLY A 213 4.91 -3.49 17.72
C GLY A 213 6.22 -2.72 17.90
N ILE A 214 7.19 -3.04 17.04
CA ILE A 214 8.50 -2.40 17.06
C ILE A 214 8.69 -1.69 15.74
N GLN A 215 8.98 -0.41 15.80
CA GLN A 215 9.37 0.40 14.65
C GLN A 215 10.88 0.29 14.47
N PHE A 216 11.35 -0.07 13.29
CA PHE A 216 12.76 -0.14 12.99
C PHE A 216 13.39 1.25 13.02
N SER A 217 14.54 1.38 13.67
CA SER A 217 15.38 2.56 13.65
C SER A 217 16.65 2.33 12.84
N TYR A 218 17.11 1.08 12.77
CA TYR A 218 18.30 0.71 12.02
C TYR A 218 18.25 -0.73 11.55
N ILE A 219 18.64 -0.95 10.30
CA ILE A 219 18.93 -2.25 9.69
C ILE A 219 20.27 -2.09 8.97
N PRO A 220 21.26 -3.01 9.14
CA PRO A 220 22.50 -2.99 8.38
C PRO A 220 22.26 -2.94 6.87
N GLU A 221 23.11 -2.24 6.13
CA GLU A 221 22.83 -1.91 4.73
C GLU A 221 22.80 -3.14 3.82
N ASP A 222 23.67 -4.11 4.05
CA ASP A 222 23.72 -5.40 3.38
C ASP A 222 22.44 -6.24 3.65
N GLU A 223 21.96 -6.27 4.88
CA GLU A 223 20.73 -6.95 5.25
C GLU A 223 19.48 -6.19 4.79
N ARG A 224 19.53 -4.87 4.73
CA ARG A 224 18.45 -4.00 4.24
C ARG A 224 18.09 -4.31 2.80
N LEU A 225 19.08 -4.46 1.92
CA LEU A 225 18.84 -4.79 0.52
C LEU A 225 18.13 -6.16 0.39
N ALA A 226 18.60 -7.16 1.12
CA ALA A 226 17.99 -8.49 1.13
C ALA A 226 16.55 -8.45 1.68
N PHE A 227 16.31 -7.65 2.71
CA PHE A 227 15.00 -7.45 3.29
C PHE A 227 14.02 -6.76 2.33
N GLU A 228 14.45 -5.70 1.65
CA GLU A 228 13.66 -4.99 0.65
C GLU A 228 13.32 -5.88 -0.56
N GLN A 229 14.26 -6.69 -1.01
CA GLN A 229 14.03 -7.66 -2.08
C GLN A 229 13.02 -8.72 -1.66
N TRP A 230 13.12 -9.25 -0.43
CA TRP A 230 12.17 -10.21 0.11
C TRP A 230 10.76 -9.61 0.21
N LEU A 231 10.61 -8.39 0.76
CA LEU A 231 9.32 -7.69 0.84
C LEU A 231 8.73 -7.43 -0.57
N THR A 232 9.56 -7.03 -1.53
CA THR A 232 9.12 -6.84 -2.92
C THR A 232 8.58 -8.15 -3.49
N GLY A 233 9.28 -9.26 -3.30
CA GLY A 233 8.81 -10.58 -3.70
C GLY A 233 7.48 -10.99 -3.03
N CYS A 234 7.24 -10.63 -1.76
CA CYS A 234 5.98 -10.87 -1.09
C CYS A 234 4.82 -10.09 -1.75
N VAL A 235 5.05 -8.81 -2.07
CA VAL A 235 4.06 -7.97 -2.77
C VAL A 235 3.78 -8.49 -4.18
N GLU A 236 4.83 -8.87 -4.93
CA GLU A 236 4.70 -9.42 -6.28
C GLU A 236 3.92 -10.74 -6.29
N ARG A 237 4.18 -11.64 -5.34
CA ARG A 237 3.42 -12.90 -5.19
C ARG A 237 1.95 -12.62 -4.90
N SER A 238 1.67 -11.68 -4.02
CA SER A 238 0.28 -11.27 -3.70
C SER A 238 -0.43 -10.74 -4.95
N LEU A 239 0.26 -9.99 -5.82
CA LEU A 239 -0.28 -9.50 -7.09
C LEU A 239 -0.47 -10.61 -8.13
N ALA A 240 0.47 -11.58 -8.21
CA ALA A 240 0.38 -12.72 -9.12
C ALA A 240 -0.78 -13.66 -8.74
N GLU A 241 -0.95 -13.96 -7.45
CA GLU A 241 -2.08 -14.76 -6.93
C GLU A 241 -3.44 -14.11 -7.24
N LEU A 242 -3.50 -12.77 -7.22
CA LEU A 242 -4.67 -12.00 -7.66
C LEU A 242 -4.97 -12.23 -9.14
N SER A 243 -3.95 -12.09 -9.99
CA SER A 243 -4.10 -12.27 -11.43
C SER A 243 -4.58 -13.66 -11.80
N GLU A 244 -4.12 -14.70 -11.11
CA GLU A 244 -4.55 -16.09 -11.33
C GLU A 244 -5.99 -16.33 -10.86
N ARG A 245 -6.37 -15.80 -9.70
CA ARG A 245 -7.75 -15.92 -9.18
C ARG A 245 -8.76 -15.21 -10.07
N MET A 246 -8.42 -14.03 -10.59
CA MET A 246 -9.29 -13.31 -11.54
C MET A 246 -9.46 -14.06 -12.86
N ARG A 247 -8.43 -14.75 -13.36
CA ARG A 247 -8.54 -15.63 -14.53
C ARG A 247 -9.45 -16.83 -14.28
N ALA A 248 -9.38 -17.42 -13.08
CA ALA A 248 -10.20 -18.57 -12.71
C ALA A 248 -11.70 -18.24 -12.50
N VAL A 249 -12.05 -16.99 -12.26
CA VAL A 249 -13.44 -16.52 -12.10
C VAL A 249 -14.06 -16.14 -13.46
N CYS A 250 -13.23 -15.85 -14.47
CA CYS A 250 -13.67 -15.48 -15.83
C CYS A 250 -13.64 -16.67 -16.83
N ALA A 251 -13.25 -17.86 -16.40
CA ALA A 251 -13.28 -19.11 -17.16
C ALA A 251 -14.48 -19.96 -16.77
#